data_22282baa906b517680776745d996c408
#
_entry.id   22282baa906b517680776745d996c408
#
_cell.length_a   1.000
_cell.length_b   1.000
_cell.length_c   1.000
_cell.angle_alpha   90.00
_cell.angle_beta   90.00
_cell.angle_gamma   90.00
#
_symmetry.space_group_name_H-M   'P 1'
#
loop_
_entity.id
_entity.type
_entity.pdbx_description
1 polymer ?
#
loop_
_entity_poly.entity_id
_entity_poly.type
_entity_poly.pdbx_seq_one_letter_code
_entity_poly.pdbx_strand_id
1 'polypeptide(L)'
;QAPADAEARAVFDALEGARVEALGARSMAGVRDNLAELSEARMRSDAITRARTAEEVPLATALGLLARERLTGAPPPDAAARGLNLVREWIEEKAGADLDALALALDDQAAFAALSRKLLEDLELV
;
A
#
# COMPACT_ATOMS: atom_id res chain seq x y z
N GLN A 1 -14.52 19.39 -5.15
CA GLN A 1 -13.59 18.50 -4.46
C GLN A 1 -12.27 18.43 -5.20
N ALA A 2 -11.19 18.74 -4.56
CA ALA A 2 -9.88 18.71 -5.18
C ALA A 2 -9.45 17.26 -5.47
N PRO A 3 -8.89 16.97 -6.66
CA PRO A 3 -8.38 15.62 -6.95
C PRO A 3 -7.33 15.15 -5.93
N ALA A 4 -6.52 16.06 -5.41
CA ALA A 4 -5.49 15.73 -4.41
C ALA A 4 -6.12 15.17 -3.13
N ASP A 5 -7.28 15.73 -2.72
CA ASP A 5 -7.98 15.25 -1.53
C ASP A 5 -8.50 13.83 -1.74
N ALA A 6 -9.01 13.54 -2.94
CA ALA A 6 -9.51 12.20 -3.27
C ALA A 6 -8.37 11.19 -3.29
N GLU A 7 -7.23 11.58 -3.85
CA GLU A 7 -6.05 10.71 -3.89
C GLU A 7 -5.50 10.46 -2.49
N ALA A 8 -5.42 11.49 -1.66
CA ALA A 8 -4.96 11.35 -0.29
C ALA A 8 -5.85 10.38 0.49
N ARG A 9 -7.16 10.50 0.31
CA ARG A 9 -8.10 9.62 0.98
C ARG A 9 -7.95 8.18 0.49
N ALA A 10 -7.77 7.99 -0.81
CA ALA A 10 -7.59 6.66 -1.37
C ALA A 10 -6.32 6.00 -0.82
N VAL A 11 -5.24 6.77 -0.69
CA VAL A 11 -3.99 6.25 -0.10
C VAL A 11 -4.20 5.89 1.37
N PHE A 12 -4.83 6.78 2.14
CA PHE A 12 -5.10 6.52 3.55
C PHE A 12 -5.91 5.22 3.72
N ASP A 13 -6.95 5.07 2.91
CA ASP A 13 -7.80 3.87 2.98
C ASP A 13 -7.04 2.62 2.58
N ALA A 14 -6.14 2.72 1.58
CA ALA A 14 -5.33 1.59 1.15
C ALA A 14 -4.36 1.14 2.26
N LEU A 15 -3.78 2.09 2.99
CA LEU A 15 -2.89 1.77 4.10
C LEU A 15 -3.64 1.07 5.24
N GLU A 16 -4.84 1.57 5.57
CA GLU A 16 -5.66 0.93 6.59
C GLU A 16 -6.12 -0.46 6.16
N GLY A 17 -6.45 -0.62 4.87
CA GLY A 17 -6.77 -1.93 4.31
C GLY A 17 -5.62 -2.92 4.47
N ALA A 18 -4.39 -2.47 4.21
CA ALA A 18 -3.21 -3.31 4.38
C ALA A 18 -3.04 -3.73 5.84
N ARG A 19 -3.31 -2.82 6.78
CA ARG A 19 -3.25 -3.13 8.22
C ARG A 19 -4.25 -4.22 8.59
N VAL A 20 -5.49 -4.09 8.14
CA VAL A 20 -6.56 -5.05 8.44
C VAL A 20 -6.22 -6.41 7.85
N GLU A 21 -5.73 -6.45 6.62
CA GLU A 21 -5.31 -7.71 5.99
C GLU A 21 -4.16 -8.36 6.76
N ALA A 22 -3.19 -7.57 7.20
CA ALA A 22 -2.04 -8.10 7.93
C ALA A 22 -2.46 -8.70 9.27
N LEU A 23 -3.38 -8.05 9.98
CA LEU A 23 -3.88 -8.56 11.24
C LEU A 23 -4.65 -9.87 11.03
N GLY A 24 -5.48 -9.94 9.98
CA GLY A 24 -6.22 -11.15 9.65
C GLY A 24 -5.29 -12.31 9.29
N ALA A 25 -4.30 -12.06 8.45
CA ALA A 25 -3.35 -13.07 8.03
C ALA A 25 -2.49 -13.58 9.19
N ARG A 26 -2.16 -12.71 10.14
CA ARG A 26 -1.38 -13.08 11.31
C ARG A 26 -2.18 -14.01 12.24
N SER A 27 -3.49 -13.80 12.32
CA SER A 27 -4.36 -14.57 13.20
C SER A 27 -4.66 -15.96 12.67
N MET A 28 -4.74 -16.13 11.33
CA MET A 28 -5.16 -17.40 10.71
C MET A 28 -4.34 -17.69 9.46
N ALA A 29 -3.52 -18.73 9.50
CA ALA A 29 -2.62 -19.08 8.40
C ALA A 29 -3.36 -19.33 7.07
N GLY A 30 -4.53 -19.97 7.11
CA GLY A 30 -5.31 -20.23 5.90
C GLY A 30 -5.83 -18.98 5.21
N VAL A 31 -6.05 -17.93 5.98
CA VAL A 31 -6.51 -16.66 5.43
C VAL A 31 -5.43 -16.01 4.57
N ARG A 32 -4.16 -16.18 4.94
CA ARG A 32 -3.03 -15.61 4.20
C ARG A 32 -3.02 -16.06 2.74
N ASP A 33 -3.22 -17.37 2.50
CA ASP A 33 -3.21 -17.91 1.15
C ASP A 33 -4.39 -17.40 0.33
N ASN A 34 -5.57 -17.33 0.94
CA ASN A 34 -6.76 -16.80 0.28
C ASN A 34 -6.60 -15.34 -0.09
N LEU A 35 -6.01 -14.54 0.79
CA LEU A 35 -5.78 -13.13 0.52
C LEU A 35 -4.78 -12.93 -0.61
N ALA A 36 -3.76 -13.78 -0.68
CA ALA A 36 -2.78 -13.72 -1.76
C ALA A 36 -3.42 -14.00 -3.12
N GLU A 37 -4.29 -15.02 -3.20
CA GLU A 37 -5.00 -15.34 -4.43
C GLU A 37 -5.95 -14.22 -4.86
N LEU A 38 -6.70 -13.65 -3.92
CA LEU A 38 -7.61 -12.55 -4.20
C LEU A 38 -6.86 -11.31 -4.66
N SER A 39 -5.71 -11.05 -4.06
CA SER A 39 -4.88 -9.91 -4.41
C SER A 39 -4.36 -10.05 -5.84
N GLU A 40 -3.88 -11.24 -6.22
CA GLU A 40 -3.39 -11.52 -7.57
C GLU A 40 -4.50 -11.32 -8.60
N ALA A 41 -5.70 -11.87 -8.33
CA ALA A 41 -6.84 -11.75 -9.22
C ALA A 41 -7.27 -10.29 -9.39
N ARG A 42 -7.28 -9.53 -8.29
CA ARG A 42 -7.66 -8.12 -8.31
C ARG A 42 -6.67 -7.30 -9.12
N MET A 43 -5.37 -7.58 -8.98
CA MET A 43 -4.34 -6.81 -9.66
C MET A 43 -4.37 -6.98 -11.17
N ARG A 44 -4.88 -8.09 -11.68
CA ARG A 44 -4.96 -8.30 -13.14
C ARG A 44 -5.81 -7.24 -13.81
N SER A 45 -6.82 -6.71 -13.13
CA SER A 45 -7.71 -5.69 -13.69
C SER A 45 -7.34 -4.28 -13.23
N ASP A 46 -6.36 -4.14 -12.35
CA ASP A 46 -5.94 -2.82 -11.86
C ASP A 46 -5.07 -2.11 -12.90
N ALA A 47 -5.16 -0.78 -12.94
CA ALA A 47 -4.38 0.03 -13.87
C ALA A 47 -2.87 -0.14 -13.70
N ILE A 48 -2.41 -0.54 -12.51
CA ILE A 48 -0.99 -0.76 -12.27
C ILE A 48 -0.41 -1.84 -13.19
N THR A 49 -1.22 -2.80 -13.58
CA THR A 49 -0.80 -3.88 -14.47
C THR A 49 -0.45 -3.36 -15.86
N ARG A 50 -1.10 -2.28 -16.27
CA ARG A 50 -0.94 -1.68 -17.61
C ARG A 50 -0.06 -0.44 -17.62
N ALA A 51 0.39 0.01 -16.45
CA ALA A 51 1.18 1.24 -16.36
C ALA A 51 2.54 1.07 -17.04
N ARG A 52 2.92 2.05 -17.83
CA ARG A 52 4.23 2.07 -18.50
C ARG A 52 5.12 3.20 -17.99
N THR A 53 4.52 4.19 -17.34
CA THR A 53 5.23 5.32 -16.74
C THR A 53 4.78 5.49 -15.29
N ALA A 54 5.60 6.18 -14.51
CA ALA A 54 5.27 6.44 -13.10
C ALA A 54 3.93 7.16 -12.94
N GLU A 55 3.64 8.08 -13.86
CA GLU A 55 2.40 8.85 -13.80
C GLU A 55 1.15 7.99 -13.99
N GLU A 56 1.28 6.86 -14.65
CA GLU A 56 0.16 5.96 -14.89
C GLU A 56 -0.12 5.02 -13.72
N VAL A 57 0.78 4.95 -12.76
CA VAL A 57 0.64 4.04 -11.62
C VAL A 57 -0.34 4.63 -10.60
N PRO A 58 -1.42 3.90 -10.24
CA PRO A 58 -2.31 4.36 -9.17
C PRO A 58 -1.54 4.38 -7.86
N LEU A 59 -1.37 5.57 -7.28
CA LEU A 59 -0.56 5.74 -6.09
C LEU A 59 -1.12 4.98 -4.89
N ALA A 60 -2.45 4.96 -4.73
CA ALA A 60 -3.07 4.22 -3.65
C ALA A 60 -2.77 2.73 -3.74
N THR A 61 -2.85 2.15 -4.95
CA THR A 61 -2.51 0.74 -5.16
C THR A 61 -1.05 0.47 -4.81
N ALA A 62 -0.14 1.32 -5.30
CA ALA A 62 1.29 1.14 -5.06
C ALA A 62 1.61 1.21 -3.57
N LEU A 63 1.08 2.20 -2.87
CA LEU A 63 1.34 2.35 -1.43
C LEU A 63 0.72 1.24 -0.62
N GLY A 64 -0.48 0.78 -0.99
CA GLY A 64 -1.10 -0.36 -0.33
C GLY A 64 -0.26 -1.62 -0.46
N LEU A 65 0.31 -1.88 -1.64
CA LEU A 65 1.16 -3.03 -1.88
C LEU A 65 2.47 -2.95 -1.10
N LEU A 66 3.10 -1.78 -1.07
CA LEU A 66 4.34 -1.60 -0.32
C LEU A 66 4.12 -1.72 1.18
N ALA A 67 3.02 -1.17 1.67
CA ALA A 67 2.68 -1.31 3.09
C ALA A 67 2.42 -2.77 3.43
N ARG A 68 1.67 -3.47 2.60
CA ARG A 68 1.38 -4.89 2.83
C ARG A 68 2.66 -5.72 2.86
N GLU A 69 3.60 -5.43 1.98
CA GLU A 69 4.88 -6.12 1.95
C GLU A 69 5.62 -5.95 3.28
N ARG A 70 5.65 -4.73 3.81
CA ARG A 70 6.32 -4.48 5.09
C ARG A 70 5.58 -5.07 6.28
N LEU A 71 4.25 -5.08 6.23
CA LEU A 71 3.45 -5.57 7.35
C LEU A 71 3.40 -7.10 7.42
N THR A 72 3.42 -7.76 6.26
CA THR A 72 3.26 -9.22 6.19
C THR A 72 4.51 -9.96 5.74
N GLY A 73 5.45 -9.29 5.11
CA GLY A 73 6.61 -9.92 4.50
C GLY A 73 6.31 -10.59 3.16
N ALA A 74 5.06 -10.55 2.71
CA ALA A 74 4.67 -11.16 1.44
C ALA A 74 5.04 -10.25 0.27
N PRO A 75 5.63 -10.80 -0.81
CA PRO A 75 5.96 -9.99 -1.97
C PRO A 75 4.70 -9.49 -2.68
N PRO A 76 4.78 -8.39 -3.44
CA PRO A 76 3.65 -7.92 -4.23
C PRO A 76 3.23 -8.96 -5.27
N PRO A 77 1.96 -8.95 -5.72
CA PRO A 77 1.53 -9.84 -6.80
C PRO A 77 2.35 -9.63 -8.06
N ASP A 78 2.65 -10.71 -8.78
CA ASP A 78 3.46 -10.65 -10.01
C ASP A 78 2.86 -9.68 -11.03
N ALA A 79 1.54 -9.64 -11.13
CA ALA A 79 0.87 -8.76 -12.08
C ALA A 79 1.16 -7.28 -11.81
N ALA A 80 1.45 -6.91 -10.58
CA ALA A 80 1.71 -5.52 -10.19
C ALA A 80 3.19 -5.17 -10.15
N ALA A 81 4.09 -6.16 -10.22
CA ALA A 81 5.51 -5.93 -9.95
C ALA A 81 6.14 -4.89 -10.86
N ARG A 82 5.85 -4.94 -12.17
CA ARG A 82 6.45 -4.01 -13.12
C ARG A 82 6.00 -2.58 -12.88
N GLY A 83 4.69 -2.38 -12.69
CA GLY A 83 4.15 -1.05 -12.41
C GLY A 83 4.65 -0.51 -11.08
N LEU A 84 4.71 -1.37 -10.08
CA LEU A 84 5.20 -0.96 -8.76
C LEU A 84 6.66 -0.49 -8.83
N ASN A 85 7.49 -1.17 -9.63
CA ASN A 85 8.90 -0.79 -9.77
C ASN A 85 9.08 0.61 -10.38
N LEU A 86 8.09 1.11 -11.12
CA LEU A 86 8.16 2.45 -11.71
C LEU A 86 8.15 3.55 -10.65
N VAL A 87 7.55 3.29 -9.49
CA VAL A 87 7.41 4.28 -8.42
C VAL A 87 8.09 3.89 -7.11
N ARG A 88 8.56 2.65 -7.00
CA ARG A 88 9.10 2.13 -5.73
C ARG A 88 10.24 3.01 -5.21
N GLU A 89 11.21 3.34 -6.04
CA GLU A 89 12.36 4.10 -5.61
C GLU A 89 11.96 5.49 -5.11
N TRP A 90 11.06 6.15 -5.84
CA TRP A 90 10.58 7.47 -5.45
C TRP A 90 9.83 7.42 -4.12
N ILE A 91 8.95 6.42 -3.94
CA ILE A 91 8.20 6.27 -2.69
C ILE A 91 9.15 5.97 -1.52
N GLU A 92 10.12 5.06 -1.73
CA GLU A 92 11.06 4.72 -0.68
C GLU A 92 11.89 5.93 -0.24
N GLU A 93 12.28 6.76 -1.19
CA GLU A 93 13.05 7.96 -0.89
C GLU A 93 12.24 8.95 -0.05
N LYS A 94 10.97 9.14 -0.39
CA LYS A 94 10.13 10.13 0.28
C LYS A 94 9.44 9.62 1.53
N ALA A 95 9.06 8.38 1.57
CA ALA A 95 8.20 7.83 2.61
C ALA A 95 8.63 6.46 3.12
N GLY A 96 9.84 5.99 2.76
CA GLY A 96 10.32 4.69 3.21
C GLY A 96 10.36 4.56 4.72
N ALA A 97 10.81 5.60 5.41
CA ALA A 97 10.85 5.61 6.87
C ALA A 97 9.44 5.54 7.47
N ASP A 98 8.47 6.18 6.82
CA ASP A 98 7.08 6.14 7.28
C ASP A 98 6.50 4.74 7.13
N LEU A 99 6.82 4.07 6.01
CA LEU A 99 6.37 2.69 5.80
C LEU A 99 6.95 1.75 6.85
N ASP A 100 8.22 1.93 7.18
CA ASP A 100 8.85 1.13 8.24
C ASP A 100 8.20 1.38 9.59
N ALA A 101 7.86 2.65 9.88
CA ALA A 101 7.19 3.00 11.13
C ALA A 101 5.79 2.39 11.21
N LEU A 102 5.06 2.32 10.08
CA LEU A 102 3.75 1.69 10.05
C LEU A 102 3.83 0.23 10.50
N ALA A 103 4.88 -0.48 10.08
CA ALA A 103 5.05 -1.88 10.46
C ALA A 103 5.18 -2.05 11.97
N LEU A 104 5.76 -1.06 12.66
CA LEU A 104 5.91 -1.09 14.10
C LEU A 104 4.62 -0.71 14.85
N ALA A 105 3.67 -0.11 14.16
CA ALA A 105 2.41 0.35 14.75
C ALA A 105 1.23 -0.52 14.37
N LEU A 106 1.46 -1.73 13.87
CA LEU A 106 0.41 -2.60 13.37
C LEU A 106 -0.74 -2.81 14.36
N ASP A 107 -0.41 -2.98 15.65
CA ASP A 107 -1.40 -3.25 16.68
C ASP A 107 -2.01 -1.99 17.31
N ASP A 108 -1.57 -0.81 16.89
CA ASP A 108 -2.04 0.47 17.45
C ASP A 108 -2.69 1.30 16.35
N GLN A 109 -4.01 1.20 16.25
CA GLN A 109 -4.75 1.88 15.20
C GLN A 109 -4.56 3.39 15.20
N ALA A 110 -4.54 4.01 16.37
CA ALA A 110 -4.37 5.47 16.47
C ALA A 110 -2.99 5.89 15.98
N ALA A 111 -1.95 5.17 16.39
CA ALA A 111 -0.59 5.45 15.93
C ALA A 111 -0.46 5.20 14.44
N PHE A 112 -1.05 4.12 13.95
CA PHE A 112 -1.02 3.79 12.53
C PHE A 112 -1.67 4.89 11.69
N ALA A 113 -2.81 5.39 12.13
CA ALA A 113 -3.52 6.47 11.44
C ALA A 113 -2.70 7.75 11.42
N ALA A 114 -2.04 8.09 12.53
CA ALA A 114 -1.20 9.28 12.60
C ALA A 114 0.00 9.17 11.66
N LEU A 115 0.62 7.98 11.59
CA LEU A 115 1.74 7.73 10.70
C LEU A 115 1.30 7.75 9.23
N SER A 116 0.08 7.26 8.95
CA SER A 116 -0.46 7.33 7.60
C SER A 116 -0.64 8.77 7.15
N ARG A 117 -1.09 9.66 8.03
CA ARG A 117 -1.22 11.08 7.71
C ARG A 117 0.14 11.72 7.46
N LYS A 118 1.14 11.34 8.26
CA LYS A 118 2.50 11.84 8.05
C LYS A 118 3.05 11.40 6.69
N LEU A 119 2.78 10.16 6.30
CA LEU A 119 3.17 9.65 5.00
C LEU A 119 2.55 10.48 3.88
N LEU A 120 1.28 10.85 4.01
CA LEU A 120 0.62 11.70 3.04
C LEU A 120 1.30 13.07 2.93
N GLU A 121 1.74 13.63 4.05
CA GLU A 121 2.46 14.90 4.06
C GLU A 121 3.81 14.76 3.37
N ASP A 122 4.53 13.68 3.64
CA ASP A 122 5.85 13.46 3.06
C ASP A 122 5.78 13.23 1.55
N LEU A 123 4.66 12.71 1.05
CA LEU A 123 4.42 12.55 -0.38
C LEU A 123 3.75 13.78 -0.98
N GLU A 124 3.52 14.82 -0.19
CA GLU A 124 2.90 16.08 -0.62
C GLU A 124 1.50 15.89 -1.19
N LEU A 125 0.74 14.95 -0.61
CA LEU A 125 -0.64 14.69 -1.01
C LEU A 125 -1.64 15.52 -0.19
N VAL A 126 -1.18 16.11 0.87
CA VAL A 126 -1.98 17.01 1.70
C VAL A 126 -1.17 18.24 2.05
#